data_3cb253d7cce8b1325ca826e29ce94dbf
#
_entry.id   3cb253d7cce8b1325ca826e29ce94dbf
#
_cell.length_a   1.000
_cell.length_b   1.000
_cell.length_c   1.000
_cell.angle_alpha   90.00
_cell.angle_beta   90.00
_cell.angle_gamma   90.00
#
_symmetry.space_group_name_H-M   'P 1'
#
loop_
_entity.id
_entity.type
_entity.pdbx_description
1 polymer ?
#
loop_
_entity_poly.entity_id
_entity_poly.type
_entity_poly.pdbx_seq_one_letter_code
_entity_poly.pdbx_strand_id
1 'polypeptide(L)'
;MKKQAKQVNKSPKFNRPVEKYFYELDQSYGGSNFTALSVGLTLAFFGIMGLIWMIPFPQFEFLVKMNAHTFLNWGSFFIAIVVYCYLKLAPTLSYAVLFCIGVMSFFIVQLEYVERDGGPSVILVCSILAIVGLLIMFLVGNKNKDNQDASSFIKLLTIGP
;
A
#
# COMPACT_ATOMS: atom_id res chain seq x y z
N MET A 1 -35.46 35.76 -14.39
CA MET A 1 -35.55 34.42 -13.77
C MET A 1 -34.78 33.40 -14.63
N LYS A 2 -33.51 33.10 -14.27
CA LYS A 2 -32.70 32.07 -14.93
C LYS A 2 -32.90 30.72 -14.22
N LYS A 3 -33.56 29.79 -14.87
CA LYS A 3 -33.69 28.39 -14.44
C LYS A 3 -32.29 27.76 -14.47
N GLN A 4 -31.68 27.51 -13.32
CA GLN A 4 -30.53 26.62 -13.21
C GLN A 4 -31.01 25.21 -13.53
N ALA A 5 -30.59 24.68 -14.65
CA ALA A 5 -30.80 23.29 -15.01
C ALA A 5 -30.02 22.41 -14.01
N LYS A 6 -30.78 21.64 -13.26
CA LYS A 6 -30.28 20.60 -12.34
C LYS A 6 -29.53 19.58 -13.19
N GLN A 7 -28.18 19.64 -13.19
CA GLN A 7 -27.36 18.59 -13.80
C GLN A 7 -27.67 17.28 -13.07
N VAL A 8 -28.40 16.43 -13.71
CA VAL A 8 -28.60 15.03 -13.29
C VAL A 8 -27.25 14.36 -13.39
N ASN A 9 -26.64 14.15 -12.23
CA ASN A 9 -25.36 13.45 -12.08
C ASN A 9 -25.59 11.99 -12.50
N LYS A 10 -25.46 11.70 -13.82
CA LYS A 10 -25.46 10.35 -14.34
C LYS A 10 -24.17 9.72 -13.85
N SER A 11 -24.26 8.77 -12.93
CA SER A 11 -23.13 7.93 -12.53
C SER A 11 -22.45 7.37 -13.79
N PRO A 12 -21.15 7.60 -13.98
CA PRO A 12 -20.44 7.11 -15.16
C PRO A 12 -20.57 5.59 -15.24
N LYS A 13 -20.81 5.06 -16.44
CA LYS A 13 -20.82 3.62 -16.68
C LYS A 13 -19.36 3.16 -16.72
N PHE A 14 -18.95 2.38 -15.74
CA PHE A 14 -17.60 1.81 -15.67
C PHE A 14 -17.54 0.51 -16.45
N ASN A 15 -16.57 0.37 -17.36
CA ASN A 15 -16.34 -0.85 -18.12
C ASN A 15 -15.44 -1.84 -17.35
N ARG A 16 -14.66 -1.35 -16.39
CA ARG A 16 -13.76 -2.15 -15.58
C ARG A 16 -13.99 -1.90 -14.09
N PRO A 17 -13.90 -2.94 -13.24
CA PRO A 17 -14.04 -2.78 -11.78
C PRO A 17 -13.08 -1.72 -11.22
N VAL A 18 -11.86 -1.67 -11.75
CA VAL A 18 -10.80 -0.73 -11.35
C VAL A 18 -11.21 0.73 -11.53
N GLU A 19 -11.89 1.06 -12.62
CA GLU A 19 -12.34 2.43 -12.90
C GLU A 19 -13.34 2.91 -11.85
N LYS A 20 -14.21 2.00 -11.40
CA LYS A 20 -15.17 2.27 -10.32
C LYS A 20 -14.45 2.56 -9.01
N TYR A 21 -13.42 1.77 -8.66
CA TYR A 21 -12.64 1.98 -7.44
C TYR A 21 -11.89 3.30 -7.46
N PHE A 22 -11.24 3.65 -8.57
CA PHE A 22 -10.56 4.94 -8.71
C PHE A 22 -11.52 6.13 -8.66
N TYR A 23 -12.71 6.00 -9.25
CA TYR A 23 -13.72 7.02 -9.16
C TYR A 23 -14.25 7.22 -7.73
N GLU A 24 -14.49 6.13 -7.00
CA GLU A 24 -14.89 6.18 -5.59
C GLU A 24 -13.78 6.80 -4.73
N LEU A 25 -12.52 6.48 -4.99
CA LEU A 25 -11.37 7.07 -4.30
C LEU A 25 -11.23 8.56 -4.61
N ASP A 26 -11.36 8.96 -5.88
CA ASP A 26 -11.31 10.37 -6.30
C ASP A 26 -12.45 11.18 -5.67
N GLN A 27 -13.65 10.62 -5.61
CA GLN A 27 -14.80 11.25 -4.96
C GLN A 27 -14.60 11.39 -3.45
N SER A 28 -13.94 10.43 -2.81
CA SER A 28 -13.69 10.44 -1.36
C SER A 28 -12.51 11.35 -0.98
N TYR A 29 -11.50 11.46 -1.81
CA TYR A 29 -10.22 12.14 -1.51
C TYR A 29 -9.85 13.26 -2.49
N GLY A 30 -10.61 13.47 -3.56
CA GLY A 30 -10.30 14.44 -4.63
C GLY A 30 -10.25 15.92 -4.23
N GLY A 31 -10.70 16.28 -3.02
CA GLY A 31 -10.55 17.62 -2.44
C GLY A 31 -9.36 17.75 -1.48
N SER A 32 -8.62 16.67 -1.25
CA SER A 32 -7.51 16.62 -0.31
C SER A 32 -6.16 16.83 -1.00
N ASN A 33 -5.11 17.11 -0.23
CA ASN A 33 -3.74 17.15 -0.72
C ASN A 33 -3.31 15.73 -1.19
N PHE A 34 -3.60 15.42 -2.44
CA PHE A 34 -3.31 14.11 -3.06
C PHE A 34 -1.84 13.68 -2.85
N THR A 35 -0.91 14.63 -2.97
CA THR A 35 0.51 14.36 -2.72
C THR A 35 0.77 13.89 -1.29
N ALA A 36 0.17 14.54 -0.29
CA ALA A 36 0.34 14.14 1.11
C ALA A 36 -0.27 12.75 1.37
N LEU A 37 -1.41 12.45 0.75
CA LEU A 37 -2.04 11.14 0.84
C LEU A 37 -1.16 10.05 0.22
N SER A 38 -0.62 10.29 -0.98
CA SER A 38 0.28 9.34 -1.67
C SER A 38 1.55 9.08 -0.87
N VAL A 39 2.17 10.12 -0.31
CA VAL A 39 3.35 9.97 0.56
C VAL A 39 3.00 9.16 1.81
N GLY A 40 1.91 9.48 2.49
CA GLY A 40 1.45 8.76 3.68
C GLY A 40 1.20 7.28 3.38
N LEU A 41 0.55 6.98 2.25
CA LEU A 41 0.27 5.63 1.79
C LEU A 41 1.55 4.85 1.50
N THR A 42 2.50 5.44 0.78
CA THR A 42 3.80 4.82 0.45
C THR A 42 4.60 4.50 1.71
N LEU A 43 4.66 5.44 2.68
CA LEU A 43 5.34 5.23 3.96
C LEU A 43 4.67 4.15 4.80
N ALA A 44 3.34 4.16 4.87
CA ALA A 44 2.60 3.14 5.61
C ALA A 44 2.81 1.74 4.99
N PHE A 45 2.72 1.63 3.66
CA PHE A 45 2.94 0.38 2.95
C PHE A 45 4.35 -0.16 3.13
N PHE A 46 5.38 0.70 2.99
CA PHE A 46 6.77 0.35 3.22
C PHE A 46 7.00 -0.15 4.66
N GLY A 47 6.47 0.58 5.65
CA GLY A 47 6.61 0.19 7.05
C GLY A 47 5.93 -1.15 7.36
N ILE A 48 4.70 -1.36 6.88
CA ILE A 48 3.97 -2.63 7.05
C ILE A 48 4.71 -3.78 6.36
N MET A 49 5.17 -3.58 5.14
CA MET A 49 5.93 -4.58 4.39
C MET A 49 7.23 -4.96 5.12
N GLY A 50 7.97 -3.98 5.67
CA GLY A 50 9.18 -4.23 6.45
C GLY A 50 8.91 -4.97 7.75
N LEU A 51 7.81 -4.66 8.45
CA LEU A 51 7.41 -5.40 9.65
C LEU A 51 7.06 -6.86 9.32
N ILE A 52 6.33 -7.12 8.25
CA ILE A 52 6.01 -8.48 7.79
C ILE A 52 7.29 -9.22 7.39
N TRP A 53 8.25 -8.54 6.75
CA TRP A 53 9.53 -9.10 6.36
C TRP A 53 10.34 -9.61 7.54
N MET A 54 10.30 -8.90 8.66
CA MET A 54 11.05 -9.22 9.88
C MET A 54 10.40 -10.33 10.73
N ILE A 55 9.18 -10.81 10.40
CA ILE A 55 8.56 -11.93 11.11
C ILE A 55 9.41 -13.19 10.86
N PRO A 56 9.88 -13.90 11.93
CA PRO A 56 10.67 -15.09 11.78
C PRO A 56 9.88 -16.17 11.03
N PHE A 57 10.46 -16.65 9.93
CA PHE A 57 9.86 -17.72 9.13
C PHE A 57 10.33 -19.09 9.66
N PRO A 58 9.42 -20.08 9.82
CA PRO A 58 9.81 -21.40 10.29
C PRO A 58 10.79 -22.07 9.33
N GLN A 59 11.95 -22.47 9.86
CA GLN A 59 13.01 -23.13 9.12
C GLN A 59 12.68 -24.61 8.96
N PHE A 60 12.07 -24.99 7.84
CA PHE A 60 11.85 -26.40 7.51
C PHE A 60 13.13 -27.02 6.94
N GLU A 61 13.54 -28.20 7.40
CA GLU A 61 14.75 -28.91 6.93
C GLU A 61 14.78 -29.07 5.41
N PHE A 62 13.64 -29.27 4.78
CA PHE A 62 13.48 -29.34 3.34
C PHE A 62 13.93 -28.04 2.64
N LEU A 63 13.53 -26.88 3.17
CA LEU A 63 13.89 -25.56 2.62
C LEU A 63 15.37 -25.25 2.80
N VAL A 64 15.96 -25.69 3.91
CA VAL A 64 17.39 -25.54 4.19
C VAL A 64 18.19 -26.37 3.19
N LYS A 65 17.79 -27.63 2.92
CA LYS A 65 18.45 -28.49 1.93
C LYS A 65 18.39 -27.94 0.50
N MET A 66 17.31 -27.25 0.14
CA MET A 66 17.17 -26.63 -1.19
C MET A 66 17.81 -25.24 -1.28
N ASN A 67 18.42 -24.73 -0.22
CA ASN A 67 18.93 -23.35 -0.12
C ASN A 67 17.87 -22.29 -0.41
N ALA A 68 16.59 -22.64 -0.26
CA ALA A 68 15.44 -21.78 -0.53
C ALA A 68 15.03 -20.93 0.69
N HIS A 69 15.57 -21.21 1.87
CA HIS A 69 15.28 -20.50 3.11
C HIS A 69 15.64 -19.00 3.05
N THR A 70 16.59 -18.62 2.19
CA THR A 70 17.00 -17.22 1.98
C THR A 70 15.93 -16.41 1.26
N PHE A 71 15.15 -17.05 0.39
CA PHE A 71 14.13 -16.37 -0.43
C PHE A 71 12.72 -16.51 0.11
N LEU A 72 12.45 -17.55 0.91
CA LEU A 72 11.14 -17.77 1.50
C LEU A 72 11.06 -17.12 2.89
N ASN A 73 10.39 -16.00 2.94
CA ASN A 73 10.02 -15.31 4.17
C ASN A 73 8.56 -14.82 4.08
N TRP A 74 7.99 -14.36 5.17
CA TRP A 74 6.63 -13.83 5.18
C TRP A 74 6.44 -12.64 4.24
N GLY A 75 7.48 -11.84 4.03
CA GLY A 75 7.50 -10.76 3.06
C GLY A 75 7.30 -11.26 1.62
N SER A 76 7.94 -12.37 1.23
CA SER A 76 7.77 -12.98 -0.10
C SER A 76 6.33 -13.43 -0.33
N PHE A 77 5.67 -14.03 0.66
CA PHE A 77 4.25 -14.38 0.57
C PHE A 77 3.36 -13.15 0.46
N PHE A 78 3.63 -12.12 1.26
CA PHE A 78 2.91 -10.86 1.19
C PHE A 78 3.02 -10.23 -0.20
N ILE A 79 4.24 -10.16 -0.77
CA ILE A 79 4.49 -9.67 -2.13
C ILE A 79 3.69 -10.47 -3.15
N ALA A 80 3.71 -11.81 -3.07
CA ALA A 80 2.97 -12.67 -3.99
C ALA A 80 1.47 -12.40 -3.95
N ILE A 81 0.89 -12.21 -2.75
CA ILE A 81 -0.53 -11.87 -2.57
C ILE A 81 -0.84 -10.51 -3.18
N VAL A 82 -0.04 -9.48 -2.90
CA VAL A 82 -0.23 -8.13 -3.43
C VAL A 82 -0.18 -8.14 -4.95
N VAL A 83 0.86 -8.74 -5.54
CA VAL A 83 1.01 -8.83 -6.99
C VAL A 83 -0.16 -9.59 -7.62
N TYR A 84 -0.62 -10.69 -7.00
CA TYR A 84 -1.77 -11.44 -7.47
C TYR A 84 -3.05 -10.59 -7.47
N CYS A 85 -3.28 -9.82 -6.40
CA CYS A 85 -4.43 -8.90 -6.32
C CYS A 85 -4.38 -7.86 -7.44
N TYR A 86 -3.22 -7.27 -7.71
CA TYR A 86 -3.05 -6.29 -8.78
C TYR A 86 -3.18 -6.91 -10.18
N LEU A 87 -2.69 -8.14 -10.38
CA LEU A 87 -2.90 -8.87 -11.65
C LEU A 87 -4.38 -9.08 -11.95
N LYS A 88 -5.18 -9.37 -10.93
CA LYS A 88 -6.63 -9.51 -11.06
C LYS A 88 -7.34 -8.19 -11.34
N LEU A 89 -6.86 -7.10 -10.75
CA LEU A 89 -7.50 -5.79 -10.80
C LEU A 89 -7.11 -5.02 -12.07
N ALA A 90 -5.82 -4.94 -12.38
CA ALA A 90 -5.27 -4.21 -13.52
C ALA A 90 -3.90 -4.80 -13.92
N PRO A 91 -3.84 -5.69 -14.93
CA PRO A 91 -2.59 -6.37 -15.31
C PRO A 91 -1.45 -5.41 -15.66
N THR A 92 -1.74 -4.31 -16.36
CA THR A 92 -0.73 -3.33 -16.73
C THR A 92 -0.15 -2.61 -15.51
N LEU A 93 -0.97 -2.31 -14.49
CA LEU A 93 -0.54 -1.65 -13.27
C LEU A 93 0.31 -2.57 -12.40
N SER A 94 0.07 -3.89 -12.48
CA SER A 94 0.80 -4.87 -11.67
C SER A 94 2.31 -4.86 -11.93
N TYR A 95 2.76 -4.55 -13.16
CA TYR A 95 4.19 -4.42 -13.46
C TYR A 95 4.83 -3.22 -12.75
N ALA A 96 4.12 -2.09 -12.70
CA ALA A 96 4.61 -0.91 -11.98
C ALA A 96 4.67 -1.17 -10.47
N VAL A 97 3.64 -1.82 -9.91
CA VAL A 97 3.59 -2.21 -8.50
C VAL A 97 4.69 -3.21 -8.17
N LEU A 98 4.93 -4.20 -9.02
CA LEU A 98 6.01 -5.16 -8.85
C LEU A 98 7.38 -4.47 -8.81
N PHE A 99 7.61 -3.50 -9.71
CA PHE A 99 8.84 -2.71 -9.72
C PHE A 99 8.99 -1.90 -8.43
N CYS A 100 7.94 -1.20 -7.99
CA CYS A 100 7.96 -0.44 -6.73
C CYS A 100 8.24 -1.34 -5.52
N ILE A 101 7.59 -2.50 -5.43
CA ILE A 101 7.82 -3.47 -4.36
C ILE A 101 9.28 -3.99 -4.41
N GLY A 102 9.83 -4.24 -5.59
CA GLY A 102 11.23 -4.63 -5.76
C GLY A 102 12.20 -3.58 -5.20
N VAL A 103 11.95 -2.29 -5.49
CA VAL A 103 12.75 -1.18 -4.93
C VAL A 103 12.58 -1.11 -3.41
N MET A 104 11.37 -1.23 -2.89
CA MET A 104 11.10 -1.24 -1.44
C MET A 104 11.79 -2.41 -0.74
N SER A 105 11.73 -3.62 -1.32
CA SER A 105 12.43 -4.81 -0.79
C SER A 105 13.94 -4.59 -0.72
N PHE A 106 14.51 -3.97 -1.75
CA PHE A 106 15.93 -3.61 -1.75
C PHE A 106 16.28 -2.70 -0.58
N PHE A 107 15.48 -1.67 -0.30
CA PHE A 107 15.72 -0.78 0.84
C PHE A 107 15.58 -1.52 2.19
N ILE A 108 14.63 -2.44 2.33
CA ILE A 108 14.49 -3.25 3.57
C ILE A 108 15.75 -4.09 3.79
N VAL A 109 16.27 -4.74 2.76
CA VAL A 109 17.51 -5.52 2.85
C VAL A 109 18.70 -4.63 3.20
N GLN A 110 18.78 -3.40 2.65
CA GLN A 110 19.82 -2.45 3.03
C GLN A 110 19.71 -2.04 4.53
N LEU A 111 18.51 -1.88 5.04
CA LEU A 111 18.31 -1.62 6.47
C LEU A 111 18.77 -2.79 7.34
N GLU A 112 18.61 -4.04 6.92
CA GLU A 112 19.14 -5.21 7.62
C GLU A 112 20.68 -5.19 7.70
N TYR A 113 21.35 -4.77 6.63
CA TYR A 113 22.81 -4.61 6.65
C TYR A 113 23.24 -3.52 7.63
N VAL A 114 22.54 -2.38 7.63
CA VAL A 114 22.81 -1.27 8.58
C VAL A 114 22.58 -1.72 10.02
N GLU A 115 21.55 -2.52 10.31
CA GLU A 115 21.31 -3.09 11.64
C GLU A 115 22.45 -4.01 12.08
N ARG A 116 22.97 -4.85 11.18
CA ARG A 116 24.12 -5.73 11.46
C ARG A 116 25.41 -4.96 11.77
N ASP A 117 25.57 -3.78 11.16
CA ASP A 117 26.73 -2.90 11.40
C ASP A 117 26.57 -2.01 12.65
N GLY A 118 25.54 -2.28 13.48
CA GLY A 118 25.29 -1.56 14.74
C GLY A 118 24.40 -0.33 14.61
N GLY A 119 23.70 -0.18 13.48
CA GLY A 119 22.70 0.86 13.25
C GLY A 119 21.35 0.58 13.93
N PRO A 120 20.33 1.41 13.63
CA PRO A 120 19.01 1.24 14.22
C PRO A 120 18.35 -0.06 13.72
N SER A 121 17.53 -0.70 14.58
CA SER A 121 16.84 -1.92 14.19
C SER A 121 15.82 -1.66 13.11
N VAL A 122 15.72 -2.60 12.13
CA VAL A 122 14.77 -2.53 11.02
C VAL A 122 13.34 -2.42 11.55
N ILE A 123 13.00 -3.19 12.59
CA ILE A 123 11.67 -3.17 13.22
C ILE A 123 11.33 -1.76 13.71
N LEU A 124 12.26 -1.08 14.37
CA LEU A 124 12.05 0.27 14.90
C LEU A 124 11.83 1.27 13.76
N VAL A 125 12.67 1.25 12.73
CA VAL A 125 12.55 2.14 11.57
C VAL A 125 11.23 1.91 10.85
N CYS A 126 10.89 0.66 10.54
CA CYS A 126 9.65 0.30 9.84
C CYS A 126 8.40 0.63 10.66
N SER A 127 8.44 0.45 11.99
CA SER A 127 7.34 0.83 12.89
C SER A 127 7.10 2.34 12.88
N ILE A 128 8.16 3.14 12.96
CA ILE A 128 8.05 4.61 12.89
C ILE A 128 7.46 5.04 11.54
N LEU A 129 7.96 4.49 10.44
CA LEU A 129 7.46 4.82 9.09
C LEU A 129 6.00 4.42 8.91
N ALA A 130 5.60 3.25 9.41
CA ALA A 130 4.20 2.82 9.40
C ALA A 130 3.29 3.78 10.18
N ILE A 131 3.69 4.13 11.41
CA ILE A 131 2.92 5.04 12.26
C ILE A 131 2.81 6.43 11.61
N VAL A 132 3.91 6.99 11.12
CA VAL A 132 3.94 8.30 10.47
C VAL A 132 3.07 8.29 9.22
N GLY A 133 3.18 7.24 8.38
CA GLY A 133 2.36 7.08 7.19
C GLY A 133 0.87 7.03 7.51
N LEU A 134 0.48 6.22 8.50
CA LEU A 134 -0.91 6.12 8.95
C LEU A 134 -1.42 7.44 9.57
N LEU A 135 -0.59 8.15 10.32
CA LEU A 135 -0.96 9.47 10.87
C LEU A 135 -1.19 10.50 9.77
N ILE A 136 -0.33 10.55 8.75
CA ILE A 136 -0.53 11.43 7.59
C ILE A 136 -1.86 11.12 6.91
N MET A 137 -2.13 9.83 6.63
CA MET A 137 -3.38 9.40 6.02
C MET A 137 -4.60 9.76 6.88
N PHE A 138 -4.51 9.60 8.18
CA PHE A 138 -5.58 9.93 9.12
C PHE A 138 -5.85 11.44 9.17
N LEU A 139 -4.79 12.26 9.23
CA LEU A 139 -4.92 13.73 9.26
C LEU A 139 -5.50 14.27 7.95
N VAL A 140 -5.06 13.73 6.82
CA VAL A 140 -5.58 14.11 5.50
C VAL A 140 -7.03 13.64 5.36
N GLY A 141 -7.34 12.43 5.81
CA GLY A 141 -8.69 11.88 5.82
C GLY A 141 -9.66 12.66 6.70
N ASN A 142 -9.23 13.08 7.88
CA ASN A 142 -10.08 13.78 8.83
C ASN A 142 -10.49 15.19 8.36
N LYS A 143 -9.76 15.81 7.43
CA LYS A 143 -10.14 17.08 6.81
C LYS A 143 -11.35 16.97 5.88
N ASN A 144 -11.67 15.76 5.41
CA ASN A 144 -12.78 15.48 4.49
C ASN A 144 -13.93 14.72 5.17
N LYS A 145 -14.25 15.08 6.41
CA LYS A 145 -15.12 14.32 7.34
C LYS A 145 -16.55 14.00 6.86
N ASP A 146 -17.05 14.61 5.81
CA ASP A 146 -18.47 14.44 5.43
C ASP A 146 -18.80 13.16 4.65
N ASN A 147 -17.82 12.38 4.17
CA ASN A 147 -18.07 11.20 3.30
C ASN A 147 -17.15 9.99 3.54
N GLN A 148 -16.50 9.87 4.69
CA GLN A 148 -15.55 8.74 4.90
C GLN A 148 -16.12 7.62 5.74
N ASP A 149 -16.49 6.53 5.06
CA ASP A 149 -16.70 5.22 5.67
C ASP A 149 -15.35 4.52 5.88
N ALA A 150 -15.21 3.77 6.99
CA ALA A 150 -14.04 2.94 7.27
C ALA A 150 -13.68 2.01 6.11
N SER A 151 -14.67 1.63 5.29
CA SER A 151 -14.46 0.82 4.09
C SER A 151 -13.64 1.53 3.02
N SER A 152 -13.74 2.85 2.88
CA SER A 152 -12.96 3.65 1.94
C SER A 152 -11.49 3.73 2.33
N PHE A 153 -11.19 3.79 3.63
CA PHE A 153 -9.82 3.76 4.16
C PHE A 153 -9.13 2.42 3.90
N ILE A 154 -9.84 1.30 4.12
CA ILE A 154 -9.31 -0.05 3.83
C ILE A 154 -9.08 -0.22 2.33
N LYS A 155 -10.00 0.25 1.48
CA LYS A 155 -9.83 0.24 0.02
C LYS A 155 -8.62 1.04 -0.43
N LEU A 156 -8.38 2.22 0.17
CA LEU A 156 -7.20 3.03 -0.13
C LEU A 156 -5.91 2.28 0.23
N LEU A 157 -5.87 1.63 1.38
CA LEU A 157 -4.69 0.90 1.86
C LEU A 157 -4.37 -0.34 1.00
N THR A 158 -5.40 -0.99 0.43
CA THR A 158 -5.24 -2.23 -0.34
C THR A 158 -5.08 -2.02 -1.83
N ILE A 159 -5.62 -0.93 -2.39
CA ILE A 159 -5.72 -0.70 -3.83
C ILE A 159 -4.94 0.57 -4.25
N GLY A 160 -4.63 1.44 -3.31
CA GLY A 160 -3.99 2.73 -3.57
C GLY A 160 -2.46 2.74 -3.72
N PRO A 161 -1.68 1.74 -3.19
CA PRO A 161 -0.23 1.74 -3.38
C PRO A 161 0.20 1.44 -4.80
#